data_2885d529979d76e274562497140a2394
#
_entry.id   2885d529979d76e274562497140a2394
#
_cell.length_a   1.000
_cell.length_b   1.000
_cell.length_c   1.000
_cell.angle_alpha   90.00
_cell.angle_beta   90.00
_cell.angle_gamma   90.00
#
_symmetry.space_group_name_H-M   'P 1'
#
loop_
_entity.id
_entity.type
_entity.pdbx_description
1 polymer ?
#
loop_
_entity_poly.entity_id
_entity_poly.type
_entity_poly.pdbx_seq_one_letter_code
_entity_poly.pdbx_strand_id
1 'polypeptide(L)'
;YLFFQDTLRRLKKDPAFKEELALRLSETAARILTRSRMVFLAAAREEQLPSIQSAAGRILGLLPSIPGCAHSGNGCGPIQKGELLPSPIIRAAVSLDASSQEIRLIGDFSKRKDFKGRYLPFLTALSDKYLKPALRYRGGAYDCGIDVSLPNGYFSLWCTADPGLEETVRLFQAAGTALKEITLTQEELNGYILSAFSQAQPLSGPLNAGMRAMRRQIAGIRSEYLRELLDDIPSASLEDLEQASDVIQDIIDRGSLGAAGSRSAIDRAAGLFEAVTHL
;
A
#
# COMPACT_ATOMS: atom_id res chain seq x y z
N TYR A 1 16.30 -3.41 8.20
CA TYR A 1 16.81 -4.51 9.02
C TYR A 1 18.29 -4.32 9.39
N LEU A 2 19.20 -4.13 8.42
CA LEU A 2 20.63 -3.89 8.66
C LEU A 2 20.88 -2.69 9.57
N PHE A 3 20.17 -1.58 9.33
CA PHE A 3 20.24 -0.39 10.16
C PHE A 3 19.89 -0.72 11.63
N PHE A 4 18.84 -1.49 11.87
CA PHE A 4 18.47 -1.88 13.23
C PHE A 4 19.50 -2.80 13.89
N GLN A 5 20.07 -3.75 13.14
CA GLN A 5 21.13 -4.61 13.68
C GLN A 5 22.39 -3.83 14.05
N ASP A 6 22.81 -2.89 13.19
CA ASP A 6 23.94 -2.03 13.48
C ASP A 6 23.69 -1.13 14.70
N THR A 7 22.51 -0.52 14.75
CA THR A 7 22.07 0.28 15.90
C THR A 7 22.10 -0.53 17.19
N LEU A 8 21.59 -1.78 17.18
CA LEU A 8 21.62 -2.66 18.35
C LEU A 8 23.04 -3.04 18.77
N ARG A 9 23.96 -3.30 17.82
CA ARG A 9 25.36 -3.56 18.12
C ARG A 9 26.03 -2.36 18.78
N ARG A 10 25.81 -1.15 18.25
CA ARG A 10 26.36 0.09 18.79
C ARG A 10 25.81 0.39 20.19
N LEU A 11 24.50 0.23 20.40
CA LEU A 11 23.88 0.40 21.73
C LEU A 11 24.47 -0.50 22.81
N LYS A 12 24.93 -1.71 22.44
CA LYS A 12 25.57 -2.65 23.39
C LYS A 12 27.00 -2.30 23.70
N LYS A 13 27.72 -1.62 22.81
CA LYS A 13 29.18 -1.44 22.87
C LYS A 13 29.62 0.01 23.14
N ASP A 14 28.75 0.98 22.87
CA ASP A 14 29.08 2.40 22.89
C ASP A 14 28.10 3.18 23.78
N PRO A 15 28.48 3.48 25.04
CA PRO A 15 27.68 4.28 25.95
C PRO A 15 27.36 5.70 25.41
N ALA A 16 28.34 6.34 24.74
CA ALA A 16 28.13 7.68 24.17
C ALA A 16 27.09 7.68 23.07
N PHE A 17 27.08 6.66 22.23
CA PHE A 17 26.03 6.47 21.22
C PHE A 17 24.66 6.27 21.86
N LYS A 18 24.58 5.57 22.99
CA LYS A 18 23.33 5.38 23.72
C LYS A 18 22.76 6.72 24.20
N GLU A 19 23.59 7.58 24.77
CA GLU A 19 23.20 8.93 25.23
C GLU A 19 22.79 9.83 24.07
N GLU A 20 23.57 9.84 22.98
CA GLU A 20 23.23 10.57 21.75
C GLU A 20 21.90 10.12 21.17
N LEU A 21 21.67 8.82 21.06
CA LEU A 21 20.43 8.26 20.54
C LEU A 21 19.22 8.63 21.43
N ALA A 22 19.39 8.55 22.75
CA ALA A 22 18.34 8.95 23.70
C ALA A 22 17.98 10.42 23.56
N LEU A 23 18.98 11.30 23.40
CA LEU A 23 18.75 12.73 23.15
C LEU A 23 17.99 12.96 21.83
N ARG A 24 18.45 12.36 20.73
CA ARG A 24 17.80 12.48 19.43
C ARG A 24 16.36 11.94 19.43
N LEU A 25 16.10 10.83 20.13
CA LEU A 25 14.74 10.30 20.28
C LEU A 25 13.86 11.24 21.09
N SER A 26 14.39 11.83 22.17
CA SER A 26 13.68 12.83 22.98
C SER A 26 13.34 14.09 22.19
N GLU A 27 14.28 14.61 21.40
CA GLU A 27 14.07 15.75 20.52
C GLU A 27 13.03 15.45 19.44
N THR A 28 13.11 14.26 18.85
CA THR A 28 12.14 13.80 17.84
C THR A 28 10.75 13.67 18.45
N ALA A 29 10.64 13.06 19.63
CA ALA A 29 9.38 12.95 20.36
C ALA A 29 8.79 14.33 20.68
N ALA A 30 9.60 15.27 21.15
CA ALA A 30 9.18 16.64 21.43
C ALA A 30 8.66 17.40 20.17
N ARG A 31 9.20 17.08 19.00
CA ARG A 31 8.74 17.64 17.71
C ARG A 31 7.46 16.99 17.19
N ILE A 32 7.28 15.68 17.43
CA ILE A 32 6.13 14.91 16.93
C ILE A 32 4.94 15.04 17.90
N LEU A 33 5.17 14.87 19.21
CA LEU A 33 4.14 14.86 20.23
C LEU A 33 3.80 16.30 20.68
N THR A 34 3.24 17.07 19.76
CA THR A 34 2.82 18.45 20.01
C THR A 34 1.31 18.59 19.86
N ARG A 35 0.72 19.57 20.57
CA ARG A 35 -0.71 19.84 20.53
C ARG A 35 -1.25 20.02 19.11
N SER A 36 -0.47 20.68 18.24
CA SER A 36 -0.86 20.98 16.86
C SER A 36 -0.79 19.80 15.90
N ARG A 37 -0.15 18.70 16.31
CA ARG A 37 0.03 17.49 15.47
C ARG A 37 -0.81 16.29 15.91
N MET A 38 -1.59 16.46 16.97
CA MET A 38 -2.46 15.39 17.47
C MET A 38 -3.83 15.43 16.83
N VAL A 39 -4.31 14.29 16.39
CA VAL A 39 -5.67 14.07 15.89
C VAL A 39 -6.34 13.03 16.76
N PHE A 40 -7.52 13.35 17.27
CA PHE A 40 -8.35 12.43 18.05
C PHE A 40 -9.52 11.96 17.21
N LEU A 41 -9.72 10.66 17.21
CA LEU A 41 -10.91 10.03 16.68
C LEU A 41 -11.74 9.49 17.85
N ALA A 42 -13.03 9.80 17.87
CA ALA A 42 -13.99 9.19 18.74
C ALA A 42 -15.15 8.60 17.94
N ALA A 43 -15.58 7.40 18.33
CA ALA A 43 -16.81 6.76 17.86
C ALA A 43 -17.64 6.43 19.08
N ALA A 44 -18.68 7.22 19.33
CA ALA A 44 -19.50 7.15 20.54
C ALA A 44 -20.93 7.59 20.24
N ARG A 45 -21.83 7.39 21.19
CA ARG A 45 -23.16 7.99 21.13
C ARG A 45 -23.06 9.50 21.31
N GLU A 46 -24.00 10.23 20.75
CA GLU A 46 -24.00 11.70 20.76
C GLU A 46 -23.91 12.29 22.18
N GLU A 47 -24.61 11.68 23.13
CA GLU A 47 -24.61 12.11 24.53
C GLU A 47 -23.23 12.00 25.20
N GLN A 48 -22.35 11.14 24.69
CA GLN A 48 -21.00 10.90 25.23
C GLN A 48 -19.95 11.84 24.63
N LEU A 49 -20.22 12.45 23.48
CA LEU A 49 -19.26 13.29 22.78
C LEU A 49 -18.71 14.47 23.61
N PRO A 50 -19.53 15.21 24.39
CA PRO A 50 -19.01 16.32 25.21
C PRO A 50 -17.99 15.87 26.25
N SER A 51 -18.20 14.72 26.90
CA SER A 51 -17.27 14.17 27.89
C SER A 51 -15.96 13.74 27.26
N ILE A 52 -16.03 13.12 26.06
CA ILE A 52 -14.85 12.71 25.29
C ILE A 52 -14.07 13.93 24.80
N GLN A 53 -14.74 14.96 24.31
CA GLN A 53 -14.10 16.22 23.91
C GLN A 53 -13.37 16.88 25.06
N SER A 54 -14.01 16.93 26.25
CA SER A 54 -13.39 17.46 27.46
C SER A 54 -12.14 16.64 27.86
N ALA A 55 -12.20 15.31 27.81
CA ALA A 55 -11.06 14.44 28.10
C ALA A 55 -9.92 14.65 27.08
N ALA A 56 -10.23 14.71 25.79
CA ALA A 56 -9.25 15.01 24.74
C ALA A 56 -8.61 16.38 24.95
N GLY A 57 -9.40 17.40 25.32
CA GLY A 57 -8.90 18.74 25.65
C GLY A 57 -7.90 18.73 26.82
N ARG A 58 -8.15 17.94 27.87
CA ARG A 58 -7.20 17.77 28.97
C ARG A 58 -5.90 17.12 28.51
N ILE A 59 -5.97 16.06 27.72
CA ILE A 59 -4.78 15.39 27.15
C ILE A 59 -3.99 16.35 26.28
N LEU A 60 -4.65 17.09 25.40
CA LEU A 60 -4.00 18.10 24.55
C LEU A 60 -3.34 19.21 25.37
N GLY A 61 -3.94 19.57 26.52
CA GLY A 61 -3.37 20.57 27.44
C GLY A 61 -2.04 20.16 28.07
N LEU A 62 -1.75 18.86 28.13
CA LEU A 62 -0.49 18.30 28.66
C LEU A 62 0.64 18.30 27.61
N LEU A 63 0.30 18.50 26.33
CA LEU A 63 1.29 18.46 25.26
C LEU A 63 1.89 19.85 25.01
N PRO A 64 3.19 19.92 24.66
CA PRO A 64 3.84 21.17 24.36
C PRO A 64 3.21 21.84 23.13
N SER A 65 3.10 23.16 23.18
CA SER A 65 2.72 24.00 22.04
C SER A 65 3.97 24.54 21.35
N ILE A 66 4.05 24.39 20.03
CA ILE A 66 5.10 25.07 19.25
C ILE A 66 4.52 26.41 18.78
N PRO A 67 5.12 27.56 19.14
CA PRO A 67 4.72 28.86 18.62
C PRO A 67 4.84 28.87 17.08
N GLY A 68 3.82 29.37 16.40
CA GLY A 68 3.82 29.52 14.94
C GLY A 68 3.14 28.40 14.14
N CYS A 69 2.76 27.27 14.75
CA CYS A 69 1.91 26.26 14.13
C CYS A 69 0.45 26.50 14.50
N ALA A 70 -0.17 27.54 13.96
CA ALA A 70 -1.60 27.75 14.07
C ALA A 70 -2.34 26.64 13.31
N HIS A 71 -3.36 26.05 13.93
CA HIS A 71 -4.33 25.22 13.26
C HIS A 71 -5.06 26.05 12.19
N SER A 72 -4.57 26.02 10.96
CA SER A 72 -5.47 26.22 9.83
C SER A 72 -6.28 24.92 9.71
N GLY A 73 -7.60 24.99 9.78
CA GLY A 73 -8.51 23.85 9.82
C GLY A 73 -8.48 22.88 8.63
N ASN A 74 -7.49 22.98 7.78
CA ASN A 74 -7.20 22.12 6.64
C ASN A 74 -5.83 21.44 6.85
N GLY A 75 -5.80 20.45 7.73
CA GLY A 75 -4.70 19.50 7.82
C GLY A 75 -3.31 20.10 8.12
N CYS A 76 -2.44 19.37 8.77
CA CYS A 76 -1.00 19.60 8.73
C CYS A 76 -0.60 19.96 7.29
N GLY A 77 0.05 21.11 7.11
CA GLY A 77 0.60 21.48 5.80
C GLY A 77 1.35 20.28 5.19
N PRO A 78 1.46 20.22 3.86
CA PRO A 78 2.03 19.09 3.21
C PRO A 78 3.33 18.75 3.93
N ILE A 79 3.46 17.50 4.37
CA ILE A 79 4.75 16.96 4.81
C ILE A 79 5.68 17.34 3.65
N GLN A 80 6.59 18.28 3.87
CA GLN A 80 7.63 18.52 2.89
C GLN A 80 8.22 17.13 2.68
N LYS A 81 8.10 16.62 1.46
CA LYS A 81 8.80 15.41 1.05
C LYS A 81 10.26 15.75 1.26
N GLY A 82 10.77 15.46 2.46
CA GLY A 82 12.18 15.50 2.71
C GLY A 82 12.81 14.57 1.69
N GLU A 83 13.97 14.90 1.22
CA GLU A 83 14.84 14.04 0.41
C GLU A 83 15.26 12.82 1.25
N LEU A 84 14.29 12.02 1.70
CA LEU A 84 14.50 10.90 2.63
C LEU A 84 14.98 9.64 1.95
N LEU A 85 14.89 9.58 0.62
CA LEU A 85 15.36 8.44 -0.15
C LEU A 85 16.07 8.94 -1.41
N PRO A 86 17.21 8.33 -1.79
CA PRO A 86 17.76 8.51 -3.13
C PRO A 86 16.68 8.19 -4.16
N SER A 87 16.87 8.61 -5.40
CA SER A 87 15.95 8.36 -6.52
C SER A 87 15.25 7.02 -6.39
N PRO A 88 13.92 6.94 -6.56
CA PRO A 88 13.19 5.72 -6.27
C PRO A 88 13.81 4.57 -7.06
N ILE A 89 14.31 3.57 -6.35
CA ILE A 89 14.71 2.30 -6.97
C ILE A 89 13.41 1.64 -7.42
N ILE A 90 13.28 1.48 -8.73
CA ILE A 90 12.06 0.92 -9.32
C ILE A 90 12.05 -0.61 -9.20
N ARG A 91 13.26 -1.24 -9.24
CA ARG A 91 13.41 -2.71 -9.17
C ARG A 91 14.49 -3.09 -8.17
N ALA A 92 14.10 -3.75 -7.08
CA ALA A 92 15.03 -4.11 -6.01
C ALA A 92 14.78 -5.51 -5.46
N ALA A 93 15.86 -6.21 -5.10
CA ALA A 93 15.78 -7.50 -4.45
C ALA A 93 16.67 -7.59 -3.21
N VAL A 94 16.21 -8.41 -2.25
CA VAL A 94 16.95 -8.72 -1.02
C VAL A 94 17.11 -10.23 -0.92
N SER A 95 18.34 -10.71 -0.85
CA SER A 95 18.60 -12.13 -0.57
C SER A 95 18.60 -12.39 0.93
N LEU A 96 17.94 -13.45 1.31
CA LEU A 96 17.77 -13.90 2.69
C LEU A 96 18.18 -15.36 2.79
N ASP A 97 18.40 -15.85 4.01
CA ASP A 97 18.43 -17.29 4.29
C ASP A 97 17.00 -17.83 4.31
N ALA A 98 16.48 -18.09 3.12
CA ALA A 98 15.11 -18.55 2.88
C ALA A 98 15.08 -19.60 1.77
N SER A 99 14.05 -20.45 1.76
CA SER A 99 13.84 -21.48 0.73
C SER A 99 12.85 -21.06 -0.36
N SER A 100 12.13 -19.97 -0.15
CA SER A 100 11.10 -19.45 -1.05
C SER A 100 11.18 -17.92 -1.17
N GLN A 101 10.40 -17.35 -2.07
CA GLN A 101 10.45 -15.94 -2.42
C GLN A 101 9.13 -15.24 -2.09
N GLU A 102 9.26 -13.98 -1.69
CA GLU A 102 8.18 -13.00 -1.61
C GLU A 102 8.38 -12.01 -2.76
N ILE A 103 7.37 -11.85 -3.62
CA ILE A 103 7.46 -11.04 -4.82
C ILE A 103 6.29 -10.08 -4.86
N ARG A 104 6.57 -8.82 -5.20
CA ARG A 104 5.52 -7.81 -5.34
C ARG A 104 5.84 -6.85 -6.49
N LEU A 105 4.86 -6.63 -7.35
CA LEU A 105 4.89 -5.59 -8.36
C LEU A 105 3.78 -4.57 -8.03
N ILE A 106 4.14 -3.30 -7.92
CA ILE A 106 3.22 -2.23 -7.53
C ILE A 106 3.01 -1.30 -8.72
N GLY A 107 1.77 -1.17 -9.16
CA GLY A 107 1.35 -0.24 -10.20
C GLY A 107 0.66 0.98 -9.59
N ASP A 108 1.19 2.19 -9.84
CA ASP A 108 0.66 3.47 -9.35
C ASP A 108 -0.31 4.08 -10.37
N PHE A 109 -1.57 4.27 -9.96
CA PHE A 109 -2.58 4.98 -10.74
C PHE A 109 -3.04 6.29 -10.08
N SER A 110 -2.40 6.74 -9.01
CA SER A 110 -2.81 7.91 -8.22
C SER A 110 -2.88 9.21 -9.04
N LYS A 111 -2.10 9.31 -10.10
CA LYS A 111 -2.04 10.47 -11.00
C LYS A 111 -2.67 10.22 -12.37
N ARG A 112 -3.29 9.06 -12.56
CA ARG A 112 -3.87 8.67 -13.85
C ARG A 112 -5.33 9.07 -13.93
N LYS A 113 -5.64 9.89 -14.94
CA LYS A 113 -7.02 10.30 -15.22
C LYS A 113 -7.79 9.26 -16.04
N ASP A 114 -7.08 8.36 -16.69
CA ASP A 114 -7.61 7.28 -17.51
C ASP A 114 -7.93 6.01 -16.71
N PHE A 115 -7.45 5.89 -15.47
CA PHE A 115 -7.85 4.79 -14.59
C PHE A 115 -9.25 5.05 -14.05
N LYS A 116 -10.15 4.08 -14.22
CA LYS A 116 -11.57 4.16 -13.87
C LYS A 116 -11.94 3.09 -12.85
N GLY A 117 -12.93 3.37 -12.02
CA GLY A 117 -13.44 2.43 -11.03
C GLY A 117 -13.94 1.13 -11.66
N ARG A 118 -14.54 1.20 -12.84
CA ARG A 118 -15.02 0.04 -13.63
C ARG A 118 -13.93 -0.93 -14.07
N TYR A 119 -12.65 -0.58 -13.89
CA TYR A 119 -11.53 -1.51 -14.18
C TYR A 119 -11.20 -2.44 -13.01
N LEU A 120 -11.69 -2.13 -11.80
CA LEU A 120 -11.42 -2.92 -10.60
C LEU A 120 -11.95 -4.37 -10.67
N PRO A 121 -13.15 -4.65 -11.21
CA PRO A 121 -13.62 -6.01 -11.42
C PRO A 121 -12.67 -6.86 -12.25
N PHE A 122 -12.02 -6.26 -13.26
CA PHE A 122 -11.06 -6.98 -14.11
C PHE A 122 -9.75 -7.31 -13.40
N LEU A 123 -9.29 -6.50 -12.44
CA LEU A 123 -8.18 -6.87 -11.56
C LEU A 123 -8.52 -8.08 -10.70
N THR A 124 -9.77 -8.19 -10.22
CA THR A 124 -10.23 -9.36 -9.47
C THR A 124 -10.30 -10.60 -10.37
N ALA A 125 -10.83 -10.45 -11.58
CA ALA A 125 -10.87 -11.53 -12.58
C ALA A 125 -9.46 -12.01 -12.96
N LEU A 126 -8.52 -11.07 -13.14
CA LEU A 126 -7.12 -11.35 -13.45
C LEU A 126 -6.44 -12.17 -12.33
N SER A 127 -6.69 -11.81 -11.07
CA SER A 127 -6.22 -12.58 -9.93
C SER A 127 -6.72 -14.02 -9.96
N ASP A 128 -8.03 -14.20 -10.19
CA ASP A 128 -8.67 -15.52 -10.09
C ASP A 128 -8.44 -16.40 -11.32
N LYS A 129 -8.51 -15.83 -12.54
CA LYS A 129 -8.45 -16.61 -13.79
C LYS A 129 -7.06 -16.72 -14.39
N TYR A 130 -6.12 -15.87 -13.99
CA TYR A 130 -4.76 -15.87 -14.53
C TYR A 130 -3.70 -16.17 -13.46
N LEU A 131 -3.59 -15.34 -12.40
CA LEU A 131 -2.50 -15.47 -11.43
C LEU A 131 -2.63 -16.75 -10.58
N LYS A 132 -3.75 -16.99 -9.94
CA LYS A 132 -3.94 -18.16 -9.08
C LYS A 132 -3.75 -19.49 -9.82
N PRO A 133 -4.32 -19.70 -11.03
CA PRO A 133 -4.07 -20.92 -11.80
C PRO A 133 -2.61 -21.10 -12.18
N ALA A 134 -1.90 -20.04 -12.54
CA ALA A 134 -0.51 -20.12 -12.96
C ALA A 134 0.45 -20.32 -11.77
N LEU A 135 0.35 -19.48 -10.77
CA LEU A 135 1.32 -19.38 -9.69
C LEU A 135 1.03 -20.33 -8.53
N ARG A 136 -0.23 -20.40 -8.08
CA ARG A 136 -0.59 -21.23 -6.93
C ARG A 136 -0.84 -22.68 -7.32
N TYR A 137 -1.72 -22.93 -8.32
CA TYR A 137 -2.14 -24.32 -8.61
C TYR A 137 -1.10 -25.08 -9.43
N ARG A 138 -0.42 -24.44 -10.38
CA ARG A 138 0.64 -25.07 -11.18
C ARG A 138 2.05 -24.74 -10.69
N GLY A 139 2.28 -23.49 -10.27
CA GLY A 139 3.59 -22.98 -9.88
C GLY A 139 4.04 -23.37 -8.48
N GLY A 140 3.12 -23.80 -7.61
CA GLY A 140 3.45 -24.26 -6.25
C GLY A 140 3.66 -23.15 -5.22
N ALA A 141 3.33 -21.90 -5.56
CA ALA A 141 3.31 -20.81 -4.59
C ALA A 141 2.25 -21.06 -3.50
N TYR A 142 2.50 -20.60 -2.29
CA TYR A 142 1.53 -20.75 -1.21
C TYR A 142 0.27 -19.95 -1.48
N ASP A 143 0.42 -18.69 -1.85
CA ASP A 143 -0.69 -17.84 -2.27
C ASP A 143 -0.23 -16.70 -3.19
N CYS A 144 -1.16 -16.14 -3.97
CA CYS A 144 -0.91 -15.01 -4.85
C CYS A 144 -2.21 -14.25 -5.14
N GLY A 145 -2.08 -13.02 -5.59
CA GLY A 145 -3.25 -12.23 -5.93
C GLY A 145 -2.95 -10.80 -6.31
N ILE A 146 -3.99 -9.99 -6.32
CA ILE A 146 -3.93 -8.54 -6.57
C ILE A 146 -4.63 -7.84 -5.42
N ASP A 147 -3.89 -6.95 -4.74
CA ASP A 147 -4.44 -6.03 -3.75
C ASP A 147 -4.63 -4.66 -4.37
N VAL A 148 -5.72 -3.96 -4.04
CA VAL A 148 -5.98 -2.60 -4.49
C VAL A 148 -6.10 -1.67 -3.31
N SER A 149 -5.39 -0.56 -3.36
CA SER A 149 -5.49 0.52 -2.39
C SER A 149 -6.02 1.79 -3.07
N LEU A 150 -7.34 1.93 -3.17
CA LEU A 150 -7.96 3.12 -3.75
C LEU A 150 -7.52 4.43 -3.08
N PRO A 151 -7.44 4.50 -1.73
CA PRO A 151 -7.02 5.72 -1.08
C PRO A 151 -5.60 6.17 -1.46
N ASN A 152 -4.71 5.23 -1.74
CA ASN A 152 -3.32 5.52 -2.10
C ASN A 152 -3.08 5.49 -3.61
N GLY A 153 -4.07 5.09 -4.40
CA GLY A 153 -4.00 5.09 -5.86
C GLY A 153 -3.04 4.06 -6.44
N TYR A 154 -2.94 2.87 -5.85
CA TYR A 154 -2.13 1.79 -6.41
C TYR A 154 -2.84 0.43 -6.35
N PHE A 155 -2.43 -0.48 -7.20
CA PHE A 155 -2.66 -1.91 -7.03
C PHE A 155 -1.31 -2.64 -6.96
N SER A 156 -1.30 -3.83 -6.38
CA SER A 156 -0.10 -4.65 -6.33
C SER A 156 -0.41 -6.10 -6.65
N LEU A 157 0.33 -6.65 -7.61
CA LEU A 157 0.41 -8.09 -7.84
C LEU A 157 1.40 -8.65 -6.82
N TRP A 158 1.04 -9.73 -6.16
CA TRP A 158 1.88 -10.33 -5.13
C TRP A 158 1.86 -11.85 -5.18
N CYS A 159 2.97 -12.44 -4.76
CA CYS A 159 3.13 -13.88 -4.61
C CYS A 159 3.96 -14.16 -3.37
N THR A 160 3.52 -15.11 -2.55
CA THR A 160 4.15 -15.45 -1.28
C THR A 160 4.56 -16.91 -1.23
N ALA A 161 5.69 -17.19 -0.57
CA ALA A 161 6.33 -18.49 -0.51
C ALA A 161 6.42 -19.16 -1.90
N ASP A 162 6.90 -18.39 -2.87
CA ASP A 162 7.00 -18.77 -4.27
C ASP A 162 8.31 -19.55 -4.53
N PRO A 163 8.28 -20.72 -5.20
CA PRO A 163 9.50 -21.40 -5.62
C PRO A 163 10.13 -20.82 -6.89
N GLY A 164 9.39 -20.02 -7.70
CA GLY A 164 9.72 -19.65 -9.07
C GLY A 164 9.81 -18.16 -9.37
N LEU A 165 10.81 -17.43 -8.83
CA LEU A 165 10.96 -15.99 -8.97
C LEU A 165 10.84 -15.45 -10.41
N GLU A 166 11.63 -15.99 -11.35
CA GLU A 166 11.70 -15.47 -12.72
C GLU A 166 10.37 -15.63 -13.47
N GLU A 167 9.76 -16.81 -13.32
CA GLU A 167 8.46 -17.10 -13.93
C GLU A 167 7.36 -16.21 -13.38
N THR A 168 7.35 -15.97 -12.07
CA THR A 168 6.36 -15.11 -11.42
C THR A 168 6.50 -13.65 -11.89
N VAL A 169 7.73 -13.15 -12.00
CA VAL A 169 7.95 -11.80 -12.53
C VAL A 169 7.47 -11.69 -13.97
N ARG A 170 7.74 -12.71 -14.81
CA ARG A 170 7.27 -12.75 -16.20
C ARG A 170 5.74 -12.74 -16.27
N LEU A 171 5.07 -13.52 -15.45
CA LEU A 171 3.61 -13.56 -15.37
C LEU A 171 3.02 -12.22 -14.88
N PHE A 172 3.66 -11.57 -13.92
CA PHE A 172 3.23 -10.24 -13.47
C PHE A 172 3.36 -9.20 -14.59
N GLN A 173 4.48 -9.21 -15.32
CA GLN A 173 4.71 -8.28 -16.41
C GLN A 173 3.73 -8.46 -17.59
N ALA A 174 3.25 -9.67 -17.81
CA ALA A 174 2.29 -9.98 -18.88
C ALA A 174 0.82 -9.87 -18.43
N ALA A 175 0.56 -9.55 -17.15
CA ALA A 175 -0.76 -9.72 -16.58
C ALA A 175 -1.84 -8.84 -17.23
N GLY A 176 -1.53 -7.58 -17.55
CA GLY A 176 -2.47 -6.72 -18.24
C GLY A 176 -2.84 -7.25 -19.62
N THR A 177 -1.83 -7.65 -20.43
CA THR A 177 -2.06 -8.24 -21.75
C THR A 177 -2.84 -9.54 -21.67
N ALA A 178 -2.55 -10.40 -20.68
CA ALA A 178 -3.25 -11.65 -20.47
C ALA A 178 -4.76 -11.46 -20.17
N LEU A 179 -5.14 -10.29 -19.67
CA LEU A 179 -6.55 -9.97 -19.43
C LEU A 179 -7.38 -10.03 -20.73
N LYS A 180 -6.82 -9.69 -21.90
CA LYS A 180 -7.51 -9.78 -23.18
C LYS A 180 -7.86 -11.21 -23.59
N GLU A 181 -7.12 -12.20 -23.06
CA GLU A 181 -7.35 -13.60 -23.36
C GLU A 181 -8.36 -14.25 -22.39
N ILE A 182 -8.76 -13.54 -21.34
CA ILE A 182 -9.71 -14.03 -20.36
C ILE A 182 -11.14 -13.91 -20.93
N THR A 183 -11.78 -15.05 -21.09
CA THR A 183 -13.22 -15.06 -21.42
C THR A 183 -14.03 -14.91 -20.14
N LEU A 184 -14.93 -13.92 -20.11
CA LEU A 184 -15.85 -13.67 -19.02
C LEU A 184 -17.30 -13.76 -19.54
N THR A 185 -18.14 -14.43 -18.78
CA THR A 185 -19.60 -14.30 -18.95
C THR A 185 -20.11 -13.06 -18.20
N GLN A 186 -21.29 -12.60 -18.55
CA GLN A 186 -21.92 -11.47 -17.82
C GLN A 186 -22.16 -11.82 -16.34
N GLU A 187 -22.49 -13.07 -16.03
CA GLU A 187 -22.70 -13.54 -14.66
C GLU A 187 -21.41 -13.49 -13.85
N GLU A 188 -20.29 -13.95 -14.43
CA GLU A 188 -18.96 -13.86 -13.79
C GLU A 188 -18.54 -12.40 -13.56
N LEU A 189 -18.76 -11.53 -14.56
CA LEU A 189 -18.47 -10.11 -14.41
C LEU A 189 -19.28 -9.48 -13.28
N ASN A 190 -20.56 -9.80 -13.18
CA ASN A 190 -21.41 -9.32 -12.06
C ASN A 190 -20.88 -9.79 -10.70
N GLY A 191 -20.37 -11.01 -10.61
CA GLY A 191 -19.69 -11.53 -9.42
C GLY A 191 -18.42 -10.73 -9.07
N TYR A 192 -17.61 -10.40 -10.07
CA TYR A 192 -16.41 -9.59 -9.89
C TYR A 192 -16.70 -8.13 -9.53
N ILE A 193 -17.79 -7.54 -10.09
CA ILE A 193 -18.27 -6.21 -9.70
C ILE A 193 -18.63 -6.19 -8.21
N LEU A 194 -19.40 -7.17 -7.75
CA LEU A 194 -19.80 -7.26 -6.34
C LEU A 194 -18.56 -7.47 -5.42
N SER A 195 -17.62 -8.31 -5.84
CA SER A 195 -16.39 -8.55 -5.11
C SER A 195 -15.53 -7.28 -5.01
N ALA A 196 -15.29 -6.60 -6.12
CA ALA A 196 -14.50 -5.36 -6.17
C ALA A 196 -15.13 -4.26 -5.31
N PHE A 197 -16.46 -4.09 -5.40
CA PHE A 197 -17.18 -3.11 -4.58
C PHE A 197 -17.10 -3.43 -3.09
N SER A 198 -17.25 -4.69 -2.70
CA SER A 198 -17.16 -5.15 -1.31
C SER A 198 -15.75 -4.96 -0.72
N GLN A 199 -14.71 -5.18 -1.52
CA GLN A 199 -13.32 -4.93 -1.13
C GLN A 199 -13.03 -3.44 -0.98
N ALA A 200 -13.55 -2.62 -1.89
CA ALA A 200 -13.38 -1.17 -1.87
C ALA A 200 -14.14 -0.49 -0.71
N GLN A 201 -15.32 -1.04 -0.36
CA GLN A 201 -16.15 -0.59 0.76
C GLN A 201 -16.49 -1.73 1.74
N PRO A 202 -15.52 -2.25 2.48
CA PRO A 202 -15.80 -3.32 3.44
C PRO A 202 -16.76 -2.84 4.53
N LEU A 203 -17.76 -3.65 4.81
CA LEU A 203 -18.65 -3.45 5.95
C LEU A 203 -17.82 -3.44 7.23
N SER A 204 -17.98 -2.42 8.04
CA SER A 204 -17.19 -2.28 9.26
C SER A 204 -17.95 -1.50 10.32
N GLY A 205 -17.70 -1.83 11.59
CA GLY A 205 -18.25 -1.08 12.71
C GLY A 205 -17.78 0.40 12.75
N PRO A 206 -18.46 1.24 13.53
CA PRO A 206 -18.24 2.68 13.57
C PRO A 206 -16.78 3.09 13.81
N LEU A 207 -16.06 2.38 14.67
CA LEU A 207 -14.65 2.66 14.97
C LEU A 207 -13.77 2.49 13.72
N ASN A 208 -13.91 1.37 13.00
CA ASN A 208 -13.13 1.11 11.79
C ASN A 208 -13.48 2.07 10.65
N ALA A 209 -14.75 2.43 10.52
CA ALA A 209 -15.20 3.45 9.58
C ALA A 209 -14.55 4.82 9.89
N GLY A 210 -14.57 5.21 11.16
CA GLY A 210 -13.91 6.43 11.63
C GLY A 210 -12.39 6.41 11.43
N MET A 211 -11.73 5.29 11.73
CA MET A 211 -10.28 5.12 11.50
C MET A 211 -9.92 5.29 10.01
N ARG A 212 -10.72 4.74 9.10
CA ARG A 212 -10.51 4.96 7.66
C ARG A 212 -10.70 6.42 7.27
N ALA A 213 -11.77 7.07 7.78
CA ALA A 213 -12.02 8.49 7.51
C ALA A 213 -10.86 9.36 8.02
N MET A 214 -10.39 9.12 9.24
CA MET A 214 -9.24 9.85 9.82
C MET A 214 -7.97 9.65 9.00
N ARG A 215 -7.63 8.41 8.60
CA ARG A 215 -6.46 8.13 7.76
C ARG A 215 -6.53 8.87 6.42
N ARG A 216 -7.71 8.89 5.78
CA ARG A 216 -7.95 9.64 4.54
C ARG A 216 -7.72 11.14 4.74
N GLN A 217 -8.25 11.69 5.80
CA GLN A 217 -8.09 13.11 6.14
C GLN A 217 -6.62 13.47 6.40
N ILE A 218 -5.89 12.67 7.18
CA ILE A 218 -4.46 12.87 7.45
C ILE A 218 -3.63 12.77 6.17
N ALA A 219 -3.97 11.82 5.30
CA ALA A 219 -3.29 11.64 4.01
C ALA A 219 -3.68 12.68 2.94
N GLY A 220 -4.62 13.58 3.24
CA GLY A 220 -5.08 14.60 2.28
C GLY A 220 -5.84 14.01 1.08
N ILE A 221 -6.44 12.83 1.24
CA ILE A 221 -7.17 12.14 0.17
C ILE A 221 -8.55 12.78 0.01
N ARG A 222 -8.83 13.27 -1.20
CA ARG A 222 -10.10 13.90 -1.50
C ARG A 222 -11.22 12.86 -1.56
N SER A 223 -12.30 13.12 -0.82
CA SER A 223 -13.46 12.23 -0.77
C SER A 223 -14.17 12.10 -2.12
N GLU A 224 -14.17 13.18 -2.93
CA GLU A 224 -14.77 13.22 -4.27
C GLU A 224 -14.12 12.20 -5.20
N TYR A 225 -12.80 12.18 -5.27
CA TYR A 225 -12.04 11.22 -6.09
C TYR A 225 -12.38 9.76 -5.75
N LEU A 226 -12.41 9.45 -4.45
CA LEU A 226 -12.78 8.09 -4.03
C LEU A 226 -14.23 7.75 -4.35
N ARG A 227 -15.13 8.72 -4.23
CA ARG A 227 -16.55 8.53 -4.57
C ARG A 227 -16.71 8.28 -6.06
N GLU A 228 -16.05 9.07 -6.91
CA GLU A 228 -16.08 8.87 -8.37
C GLU A 228 -15.63 7.45 -8.75
N LEU A 229 -14.54 6.95 -8.18
CA LEU A 229 -14.08 5.58 -8.43
C LEU A 229 -15.08 4.53 -7.92
N LEU A 230 -15.64 4.71 -6.73
CA LEU A 230 -16.60 3.76 -6.15
C LEU A 230 -17.91 3.72 -6.92
N ASP A 231 -18.44 4.88 -7.32
CA ASP A 231 -19.68 5.01 -8.06
C ASP A 231 -19.56 4.44 -9.49
N ASP A 232 -18.34 4.40 -10.03
CA ASP A 232 -18.05 3.87 -11.36
C ASP A 232 -17.89 2.33 -11.40
N ILE A 233 -17.60 1.66 -10.27
CA ILE A 233 -17.42 0.19 -10.22
C ILE A 233 -18.62 -0.57 -10.80
N PRO A 234 -19.89 -0.23 -10.44
CA PRO A 234 -21.06 -0.96 -10.95
C PRO A 234 -21.32 -0.78 -12.44
N SER A 235 -20.68 0.19 -13.08
CA SER A 235 -20.85 0.46 -14.51
C SER A 235 -19.96 -0.40 -15.41
N ALA A 236 -19.14 -1.30 -14.84
CA ALA A 236 -18.27 -2.18 -15.61
C ALA A 236 -19.07 -3.08 -16.56
N SER A 237 -18.62 -3.16 -17.79
CA SER A 237 -19.19 -3.98 -18.86
C SER A 237 -18.11 -4.82 -19.55
N LEU A 238 -18.49 -5.87 -20.26
CA LEU A 238 -17.55 -6.67 -21.04
C LEU A 238 -16.82 -5.86 -22.12
N GLU A 239 -17.44 -4.78 -22.59
CA GLU A 239 -16.85 -3.86 -23.58
C GLU A 239 -15.67 -3.07 -23.00
N ASP A 240 -15.61 -2.88 -21.69
CA ASP A 240 -14.52 -2.17 -21.03
C ASP A 240 -13.23 -3.01 -20.93
N LEU A 241 -13.29 -4.32 -21.18
CA LEU A 241 -12.19 -5.27 -20.94
C LEU A 241 -10.92 -4.90 -21.72
N GLU A 242 -11.05 -4.57 -22.98
CA GLU A 242 -9.90 -4.23 -23.84
C GLU A 242 -9.20 -2.96 -23.33
N GLN A 243 -9.98 -1.91 -23.08
CA GLN A 243 -9.44 -0.65 -22.54
C GLN A 243 -8.86 -0.83 -21.14
N ALA A 244 -9.50 -1.61 -20.28
CA ALA A 244 -8.98 -1.96 -18.96
C ALA A 244 -7.63 -2.67 -19.06
N SER A 245 -7.51 -3.64 -19.97
CA SER A 245 -6.26 -4.37 -20.25
C SER A 245 -5.12 -3.43 -20.61
N ASP A 246 -5.33 -2.50 -21.54
CA ASP A 246 -4.30 -1.57 -22.01
C ASP A 246 -3.86 -0.62 -20.88
N VAL A 247 -4.80 -0.08 -20.13
CA VAL A 247 -4.51 0.82 -19.00
C VAL A 247 -3.77 0.08 -17.88
N ILE A 248 -4.22 -1.14 -17.53
CA ILE A 248 -3.58 -1.96 -16.51
C ILE A 248 -2.16 -2.36 -16.95
N GLN A 249 -1.96 -2.73 -18.22
CA GLN A 249 -0.64 -3.09 -18.73
C GLN A 249 0.33 -1.91 -18.68
N ASP A 250 -0.09 -0.72 -19.10
CA ASP A 250 0.76 0.47 -19.04
C ASP A 250 1.14 0.85 -17.60
N ILE A 251 0.25 0.60 -16.64
CA ILE A 251 0.55 0.79 -15.21
C ILE A 251 1.57 -0.26 -14.71
N ILE A 252 1.42 -1.53 -15.13
CA ILE A 252 2.34 -2.62 -14.80
C ILE A 252 3.74 -2.34 -15.35
N ASP A 253 3.84 -1.91 -16.60
CA ASP A 253 5.11 -1.65 -17.29
C ASP A 253 5.95 -0.57 -16.60
N ARG A 254 5.28 0.40 -15.97
CA ARG A 254 5.89 1.47 -15.16
C ARG A 254 5.96 1.14 -13.68
N GLY A 255 5.57 -0.06 -13.31
CA GLY A 255 5.48 -0.51 -11.93
C GLY A 255 6.83 -0.74 -11.27
N SER A 256 6.82 -0.64 -9.95
CA SER A 256 7.97 -0.97 -9.10
C SER A 256 7.93 -2.45 -8.72
N LEU A 257 9.07 -3.15 -8.88
CA LEU A 257 9.24 -4.56 -8.57
C LEU A 257 10.09 -4.73 -7.32
N GLY A 258 9.59 -5.49 -6.34
CA GLY A 258 10.33 -5.90 -5.16
C GLY A 258 10.34 -7.42 -5.01
N ALA A 259 11.48 -8.00 -4.65
CA ALA A 259 11.58 -9.41 -4.28
C ALA A 259 12.44 -9.60 -3.03
N ALA A 260 12.06 -10.58 -2.21
CA ALA A 260 12.87 -11.05 -1.10
C ALA A 260 12.88 -12.58 -1.09
N GLY A 261 14.05 -13.22 -0.96
CA GLY A 261 14.07 -14.67 -1.02
C GLY A 261 15.46 -15.29 -0.98
N SER A 262 15.54 -16.56 -1.39
CA SER A 262 16.77 -17.31 -1.34
C SER A 262 17.87 -16.68 -2.20
N ARG A 263 19.10 -16.73 -1.68
CA ARG A 263 20.27 -16.16 -2.38
C ARG A 263 20.38 -16.73 -3.79
N SER A 264 20.26 -18.03 -3.95
CA SER A 264 20.39 -18.69 -5.26
C SER A 264 19.33 -18.24 -6.27
N ALA A 265 18.08 -17.99 -5.84
CA ALA A 265 17.03 -17.50 -6.73
C ALA A 265 17.26 -16.02 -7.12
N ILE A 266 17.61 -15.18 -6.15
CA ILE A 266 17.91 -13.76 -6.40
C ILE A 266 19.13 -13.60 -7.33
N ASP A 267 20.21 -14.37 -7.10
CA ASP A 267 21.43 -14.30 -7.93
C ASP A 267 21.12 -14.72 -9.40
N ARG A 268 20.32 -15.78 -9.61
CA ARG A 268 19.90 -16.16 -10.97
C ARG A 268 19.09 -15.08 -11.66
N ALA A 269 18.21 -14.43 -10.91
CA ALA A 269 17.30 -13.39 -11.41
C ALA A 269 17.89 -11.96 -11.30
N ALA A 270 19.16 -11.80 -11.00
CA ALA A 270 19.76 -10.50 -10.71
C ALA A 270 19.56 -9.47 -11.84
N GLY A 271 19.50 -9.93 -13.09
CA GLY A 271 19.23 -9.05 -14.25
C GLY A 271 17.84 -8.41 -14.27
N LEU A 272 16.91 -8.85 -13.42
CA LEU A 272 15.58 -8.24 -13.28
C LEU A 272 15.56 -7.03 -12.35
N PHE A 273 16.65 -6.79 -11.59
CA PHE A 273 16.71 -5.80 -10.54
C PHE A 273 17.83 -4.77 -10.77
N GLU A 274 17.54 -3.52 -10.42
CA GLU A 274 18.50 -2.41 -10.45
C GLU A 274 19.41 -2.44 -9.22
N ALA A 275 18.92 -3.00 -8.13
CA ALA A 275 19.66 -3.14 -6.88
C ALA A 275 19.39 -4.50 -6.23
N VAL A 276 20.46 -5.17 -5.81
CA VAL A 276 20.39 -6.41 -5.03
C VAL A 276 21.18 -6.20 -3.72
N THR A 277 20.55 -6.54 -2.61
CA THR A 277 21.17 -6.50 -1.27
C THR A 277 21.22 -7.91 -0.72
N HIS A 278 22.39 -8.32 -0.22
CA HIS A 278 22.58 -9.61 0.46
C HIS A 278 22.56 -9.39 1.99
N LEU A 279 21.71 -10.14 2.70
CA LEU A 279 21.57 -10.11 4.16
C LEU A 279 22.18 -11.37 4.80
#